data_54d738f8c7d27abcdf235b060077c5d8
#
_entry.id   54d738f8c7d27abcdf235b060077c5d8
#
_cell.length_a   1.000
_cell.length_b   1.000
_cell.length_c   1.000
_cell.angle_alpha   90.00
_cell.angle_beta   90.00
_cell.angle_gamma   90.00
#
_symmetry.space_group_name_H-M   'P 1'
#
loop_
_entity.id
_entity.type
_entity.pdbx_description
1 polymer ?
#
loop_
_entity_poly.entity_id
_entity_poly.type
_entity_poly.pdbx_seq_one_letter_code
_entity_poly.pdbx_strand_id
1 'polypeptide(L)'
;AMRMFRAKFRASVAALIFNEQGQVLLFKHTYRKFEWGIPAGGLEYGEQPDKAILREFFEETGMQIEIERLLLAESSKEDRNISIVYLCRIVSGSFQESNEISEMKYFDVNDLPRMLFAEKDLIRWAADNL
;
A
#
# COMPACT_ATOMS: atom_id res chain seq x y z
N ALA A 1 -13.81 32.43 -8.93
CA ALA A 1 -15.03 32.23 -8.16
C ALA A 1 -14.70 31.70 -6.78
N MET A 2 -15.41 32.19 -5.79
CA MET A 2 -15.26 31.72 -4.43
C MET A 2 -15.94 30.36 -4.27
N ARG A 3 -15.24 29.43 -3.68
CA ARG A 3 -15.80 28.15 -3.31
C ARG A 3 -16.18 28.17 -1.84
N MET A 4 -17.43 27.95 -1.56
CA MET A 4 -17.91 27.89 -0.20
C MET A 4 -17.69 26.53 0.43
N PHE A 5 -17.68 25.46 -0.41
CA PHE A 5 -17.52 24.11 0.05
C PHE A 5 -16.39 23.42 -0.70
N ARG A 6 -15.51 22.81 0.05
CA ARG A 6 -14.45 21.95 -0.48
C ARG A 6 -14.50 20.62 0.22
N ALA A 7 -14.32 19.57 -0.55
CA ALA A 7 -14.21 18.24 0.03
C ALA A 7 -12.91 18.14 0.82
N LYS A 8 -13.00 17.54 1.98
CA LYS A 8 -11.84 17.22 2.81
C LYS A 8 -11.58 15.73 2.72
N PHE A 9 -10.36 15.37 2.35
CA PHE A 9 -9.96 13.99 2.18
C PHE A 9 -8.72 13.71 3.01
N ARG A 10 -8.64 12.49 3.53
CA ARG A 10 -7.38 11.96 4.03
C ARG A 10 -6.55 11.51 2.83
N ALA A 11 -5.25 11.47 2.99
CA ALA A 11 -4.36 10.95 1.98
C ALA A 11 -3.60 9.75 2.53
N SER A 12 -3.56 8.69 1.74
CA SER A 12 -2.82 7.49 2.08
C SER A 12 -1.94 7.06 0.92
N VAL A 13 -0.89 6.33 1.24
CA VAL A 13 0.05 5.78 0.26
C VAL A 13 0.06 4.27 0.40
N ALA A 14 0.32 3.59 -0.71
CA ALA A 14 0.43 2.15 -0.75
C ALA A 14 1.52 1.71 -1.70
N ALA A 15 2.12 0.56 -1.41
CA ALA A 15 3.13 -0.05 -2.26
C ALA A 15 2.62 -1.37 -2.82
N LEU A 16 2.73 -1.55 -4.12
CA LEU A 16 2.58 -2.87 -4.74
C LEU A 16 3.97 -3.38 -5.07
N ILE A 17 4.27 -4.56 -4.57
CA ILE A 17 5.57 -5.21 -4.74
C ILE A 17 5.33 -6.61 -5.26
N PHE A 18 5.88 -6.90 -6.44
CA PHE A 18 5.78 -8.24 -7.04
C PHE A 18 7.16 -8.88 -7.07
N ASN A 19 7.20 -10.19 -6.88
CA ASN A 19 8.45 -10.94 -7.05
C ASN A 19 8.59 -11.40 -8.50
N GLU A 20 9.67 -12.12 -8.79
CA GLU A 20 9.97 -12.60 -10.15
C GLU A 20 8.92 -13.58 -10.69
N GLN A 21 8.18 -14.24 -9.79
CA GLN A 21 7.10 -15.15 -10.17
C GLN A 21 5.77 -14.42 -10.35
N GLY A 22 5.74 -13.09 -10.22
CA GLY A 22 4.52 -12.31 -10.33
C GLY A 22 3.61 -12.38 -9.13
N GLN A 23 4.10 -12.88 -8.01
CA GLN A 23 3.34 -12.92 -6.77
C GLN A 23 3.44 -11.58 -6.04
N VAL A 24 2.37 -11.19 -5.39
CA VAL A 24 2.26 -9.90 -4.70
C VAL A 24 2.56 -10.03 -3.22
N LEU A 25 3.28 -9.04 -2.69
CA LEU A 25 3.62 -8.98 -1.27
C LEU A 25 2.44 -8.44 -0.46
N LEU A 26 2.05 -9.19 0.56
CA LEU A 26 1.02 -8.76 1.51
C LEU A 26 1.57 -8.81 2.92
N PHE A 27 0.99 -7.96 3.77
CA PHE A 27 1.28 -7.91 5.20
C PHE A 27 0.12 -8.48 5.97
N LYS A 28 0.42 -9.23 7.03
CA LYS A 28 -0.58 -9.66 8.00
C LYS A 28 -0.63 -8.66 9.14
N HIS A 29 -1.78 -8.01 9.27
CA HIS A 29 -2.02 -6.98 10.28
C HIS A 29 -2.56 -7.60 11.55
N THR A 30 -2.11 -7.12 12.69
CA THR A 30 -2.48 -7.70 13.99
C THR A 30 -3.83 -7.21 14.51
N TYR A 31 -4.38 -6.13 13.95
CA TYR A 31 -5.53 -5.43 14.50
C TYR A 31 -6.70 -5.26 13.55
N ARG A 32 -6.61 -5.81 12.32
CA ARG A 32 -7.67 -5.65 11.31
C ARG A 32 -8.62 -6.83 11.29
N LYS A 33 -9.88 -6.55 10.89
CA LYS A 33 -10.87 -7.59 10.60
C LYS A 33 -10.40 -8.50 9.48
N PHE A 34 -9.87 -7.92 8.40
CA PHE A 34 -9.17 -8.65 7.36
C PHE A 34 -7.68 -8.55 7.66
N GLU A 35 -7.08 -9.67 8.03
CA GLU A 35 -5.69 -9.67 8.48
C GLU A 35 -4.70 -9.29 7.37
N TRP A 36 -4.97 -9.73 6.16
CA TRP A 36 -4.05 -9.50 5.04
C TRP A 36 -4.40 -8.24 4.28
N GLY A 37 -3.36 -7.49 3.89
CA GLY A 37 -3.53 -6.29 3.11
C GLY A 37 -2.21 -5.86 2.47
N ILE A 38 -2.30 -4.93 1.53
CA ILE A 38 -1.11 -4.36 0.89
C ILE A 38 -0.37 -3.44 1.87
N PRO A 39 0.95 -3.29 1.72
CA PRO A 39 1.70 -2.29 2.48
C PRO A 39 1.13 -0.89 2.22
N ALA A 40 0.76 -0.19 3.29
CA ALA A 40 0.10 1.11 3.19
C ALA A 40 0.26 1.91 4.48
N GLY A 41 0.03 3.20 4.39
CA GLY A 41 0.05 4.08 5.55
C GLY A 41 -0.42 5.48 5.21
N GLY A 42 -0.44 6.34 6.21
CA GLY A 42 -0.85 7.73 6.04
C GLY A 42 0.33 8.67 5.87
N LEU A 43 0.05 9.85 5.35
CA LEU A 43 1.03 10.93 5.29
C LEU A 43 1.09 11.65 6.63
N GLU A 44 2.30 12.03 7.04
CA GLU A 44 2.48 12.97 8.12
C GLU A 44 2.29 14.39 7.58
N TYR A 45 2.01 15.32 8.46
CA TYR A 45 1.81 16.71 8.07
C TYR A 45 3.02 17.23 7.31
N GLY A 46 2.80 17.76 6.11
CA GLY A 46 3.85 18.32 5.27
C GLY A 46 4.71 17.30 4.53
N GLU A 47 4.42 16.02 4.69
CA GLU A 47 5.21 14.96 4.08
C GLU A 47 4.79 14.73 2.62
N GLN A 48 5.77 14.48 1.75
CA GLN A 48 5.50 14.11 0.36
C GLN A 48 5.10 12.64 0.28
N PRO A 49 4.16 12.28 -0.62
CA PRO A 49 3.67 10.91 -0.72
C PRO A 49 4.76 9.85 -0.98
N ASP A 50 5.73 10.16 -1.84
CA ASP A 50 6.82 9.24 -2.13
C ASP A 50 7.71 8.98 -0.90
N LYS A 51 7.90 9.99 -0.06
CA LYS A 51 8.66 9.84 1.18
C LYS A 51 7.86 9.05 2.20
N ALA A 52 6.54 9.26 2.23
CA ALA A 52 5.66 8.60 3.17
C ALA A 52 5.67 7.08 3.01
N ILE A 53 5.61 6.58 1.78
CA ILE A 53 5.60 5.12 1.57
C ILE A 53 6.94 4.49 1.95
N LEU A 54 8.05 5.18 1.69
CA LEU A 54 9.37 4.68 2.11
C LEU A 54 9.46 4.60 3.63
N ARG A 55 9.00 5.64 4.32
CA ARG A 55 8.99 5.68 5.78
C ARG A 55 8.10 4.61 6.38
N GLU A 56 6.85 4.51 5.91
CA GLU A 56 5.89 3.54 6.42
C GLU A 56 6.40 2.11 6.29
N PHE A 57 6.94 1.78 5.12
CA PHE A 57 7.45 0.44 4.88
C PHE A 57 8.62 0.11 5.82
N PHE A 58 9.52 1.05 6.01
CA PHE A 58 10.66 0.87 6.90
C PHE A 58 10.22 0.73 8.36
N GLU A 59 9.29 1.56 8.80
CA GLU A 59 8.78 1.51 10.18
C GLU A 59 8.09 0.17 10.48
N GLU A 60 7.37 -0.38 9.49
CA GLU A 60 6.62 -1.61 9.67
C GLU A 60 7.45 -2.88 9.54
N THR A 61 8.54 -2.85 8.81
CA THR A 61 9.29 -4.08 8.46
C THR A 61 10.78 -4.04 8.73
N GLY A 62 11.37 -2.87 8.90
CA GLY A 62 12.82 -2.72 8.95
C GLY A 62 13.51 -2.83 7.60
N MET A 63 12.74 -2.95 6.53
CA MET A 63 13.28 -3.11 5.18
C MET A 63 13.16 -1.82 4.39
N GLN A 64 14.05 -1.65 3.40
CA GLN A 64 14.03 -0.50 2.51
C GLN A 64 13.53 -0.89 1.14
N ILE A 65 12.73 -0.01 0.56
CA ILE A 65 12.19 -0.17 -0.80
C ILE A 65 12.61 1.00 -1.67
N GLU A 66 12.57 0.77 -2.99
CA GLU A 66 12.66 1.82 -3.99
C GLU A 66 11.35 1.91 -4.75
N ILE A 67 10.99 3.12 -5.14
CA ILE A 67 9.84 3.36 -6.01
C ILE A 67 10.29 3.20 -7.45
N GLU A 68 9.63 2.31 -8.19
CA GLU A 68 9.86 2.17 -9.63
C GLU A 68 9.04 3.19 -10.40
N ARG A 69 7.77 3.34 -10.04
CA ARG A 69 6.90 4.36 -10.65
C ARG A 69 5.60 4.53 -9.87
N LEU A 70 4.95 5.64 -10.10
CA LEU A 70 3.59 5.88 -9.64
C LEU A 70 2.63 5.07 -10.52
N LEU A 71 1.77 4.27 -9.90
CA LEU A 71 0.77 3.49 -10.63
C LEU A 71 -0.53 4.26 -10.81
N LEU A 72 -1.06 4.81 -9.72
CA LEU A 72 -2.29 5.59 -9.78
C LEU A 72 -2.45 6.48 -8.55
N ALA A 73 -3.30 7.46 -8.71
CA ALA A 73 -3.81 8.25 -7.60
C ALA A 73 -5.32 8.37 -7.82
N GLU A 74 -6.10 8.00 -6.84
CA GLU A 74 -7.56 8.04 -6.96
C GLU A 74 -8.21 8.38 -5.64
N SER A 75 -9.41 8.95 -5.73
CA SER A 75 -10.19 9.28 -4.55
C SER A 75 -11.34 8.30 -4.38
N SER A 76 -11.65 7.99 -3.12
CA SER A 76 -12.85 7.25 -2.76
C SER A 76 -13.81 8.22 -2.09
N LYS A 77 -14.97 8.39 -2.70
CA LYS A 77 -16.02 9.26 -2.17
C LYS A 77 -16.55 8.76 -0.84
N GLU A 78 -16.72 7.45 -0.74
CA GLU A 78 -17.27 6.80 0.44
C GLU A 78 -16.35 6.96 1.65
N ASP A 79 -15.06 6.78 1.43
CA ASP A 79 -14.07 6.82 2.51
C ASP A 79 -13.45 8.20 2.72
N ARG A 80 -13.74 9.13 1.83
CA ARG A 80 -13.11 10.47 1.81
C ARG A 80 -11.59 10.34 1.90
N ASN A 81 -11.04 9.51 1.03
CA ASN A 81 -9.62 9.21 1.01
C ASN A 81 -9.06 9.31 -0.41
N ILE A 82 -7.88 9.89 -0.51
CA ILE A 82 -7.10 9.86 -1.74
C ILE A 82 -5.99 8.84 -1.53
N SER A 83 -5.97 7.82 -2.38
CA SER A 83 -4.96 6.77 -2.34
C SER A 83 -3.94 7.01 -3.44
N ILE A 84 -2.67 6.99 -3.08
CA ILE A 84 -1.55 7.14 -4.00
C ILE A 84 -0.77 5.83 -3.95
N VAL A 85 -0.74 5.12 -5.08
CA VAL A 85 -0.20 3.76 -5.16
C VAL A 85 1.04 3.74 -6.02
N TYR A 86 2.12 3.22 -5.46
CA TYR A 86 3.41 3.11 -6.12
C TYR A 86 3.76 1.65 -6.39
N LEU A 87 4.37 1.41 -7.54
CA LEU A 87 5.06 0.14 -7.81
C LEU A 87 6.45 0.24 -7.20
N CYS A 88 6.78 -0.68 -6.32
CA CYS A 88 8.03 -0.65 -5.58
C CYS A 88 8.75 -1.99 -5.63
N ARG A 89 10.01 -1.98 -5.21
CA ARG A 89 10.80 -3.20 -5.01
C ARG A 89 11.60 -3.11 -3.73
N ILE A 90 11.85 -4.24 -3.10
CA ILE A 90 12.67 -4.31 -1.90
C ILE A 90 14.13 -4.28 -2.32
N VAL A 91 14.93 -3.41 -1.69
CA VAL A 91 16.34 -3.24 -2.04
C VAL A 91 17.30 -3.66 -0.93
N SER A 92 16.87 -3.64 0.33
CA SER A 92 17.74 -4.04 1.43
C SER A 92 16.96 -4.35 2.70
N GLY A 93 17.63 -5.03 3.62
CA GLY A 93 17.09 -5.38 4.92
C GLY A 93 16.41 -6.74 4.94
N SER A 94 16.00 -7.14 6.13
CA SER A 94 15.23 -8.37 6.34
C SER A 94 14.03 -8.05 7.21
N PHE A 95 12.96 -8.81 7.00
CA PHE A 95 11.70 -8.55 7.68
C PHE A 95 11.86 -8.69 9.19
N GLN A 96 11.40 -7.68 9.91
CA GLN A 96 11.27 -7.68 11.36
C GLN A 96 9.82 -7.34 11.67
N GLU A 97 9.16 -8.20 12.44
CA GLU A 97 7.79 -7.91 12.82
C GLU A 97 7.72 -6.66 13.70
N SER A 98 6.59 -5.99 13.63
CA SER A 98 6.28 -4.81 14.42
C SER A 98 4.99 -5.03 15.19
N ASN A 99 4.58 -4.04 15.98
CA ASN A 99 3.31 -4.14 16.71
C ASN A 99 2.10 -4.24 15.76
N GLU A 100 2.24 -3.71 14.55
CA GLU A 100 1.14 -3.68 13.58
C GLU A 100 1.21 -4.82 12.58
N ILE A 101 2.41 -5.29 12.23
CA ILE A 101 2.63 -6.29 11.17
C ILE A 101 3.34 -7.51 11.75
N SER A 102 2.66 -8.64 11.73
CA SER A 102 3.19 -9.90 12.29
C SER A 102 3.84 -10.80 11.25
N GLU A 103 3.48 -10.65 9.99
CA GLU A 103 3.95 -11.54 8.94
C GLU A 103 3.95 -10.83 7.59
N MET A 104 4.86 -11.23 6.72
CA MET A 104 4.98 -10.76 5.36
C MET A 104 5.06 -11.97 4.45
N LYS A 105 4.26 -12.00 3.38
CA LYS A 105 4.19 -13.17 2.50
C LYS A 105 3.80 -12.77 1.10
N TYR A 106 4.36 -13.47 0.10
CA TYR A 106 3.95 -13.34 -1.29
C TYR A 106 2.80 -14.29 -1.60
N PHE A 107 1.83 -13.81 -2.39
CA PHE A 107 0.67 -14.58 -2.80
C PHE A 107 0.50 -14.53 -4.30
N ASP A 108 0.04 -15.62 -4.88
CA ASP A 108 -0.40 -15.64 -6.27
C ASP A 108 -1.58 -14.69 -6.44
N VAL A 109 -1.55 -13.85 -7.48
CA VAL A 109 -2.62 -12.88 -7.71
C VAL A 109 -3.97 -13.53 -8.01
N ASN A 110 -3.96 -14.81 -8.40
CA ASN A 110 -5.18 -15.59 -8.64
C ASN A 110 -5.61 -16.40 -7.42
N ASP A 111 -4.87 -16.34 -6.33
CA ASP A 111 -5.16 -17.08 -5.10
C ASP A 111 -4.87 -16.19 -3.89
N LEU A 112 -5.52 -15.03 -3.85
CA LEU A 112 -5.34 -14.06 -2.77
C LEU A 112 -6.09 -14.53 -1.51
N PRO A 113 -5.55 -14.20 -0.32
CA PRO A 113 -6.24 -14.52 0.92
C PRO A 113 -7.47 -13.65 1.09
N ARG A 114 -8.21 -13.87 2.18
CA ARG A 114 -9.32 -13.00 2.54
C ARG A 114 -8.78 -11.60 2.84
N MET A 115 -9.24 -10.62 2.08
CA MET A 115 -8.81 -9.24 2.20
C MET A 115 -9.86 -8.31 1.57
N LEU A 116 -9.65 -7.00 1.69
CA LEU A 116 -10.58 -6.01 1.15
C LEU A 116 -10.71 -6.19 -0.37
N PHE A 117 -11.94 -6.12 -0.86
CA PHE A 117 -12.24 -6.31 -2.27
C PHE A 117 -11.54 -5.25 -3.14
N ALA A 118 -11.52 -4.01 -2.69
CA ALA A 118 -10.85 -2.92 -3.41
C ALA A 118 -9.35 -3.17 -3.58
N GLU A 119 -8.70 -3.78 -2.59
CA GLU A 119 -7.29 -4.12 -2.69
C GLU A 119 -7.07 -5.28 -3.65
N LYS A 120 -7.97 -6.27 -3.66
CA LYS A 120 -7.90 -7.36 -4.65
C LYS A 120 -8.02 -6.84 -6.07
N ASP A 121 -8.96 -5.93 -6.31
CA ASP A 121 -9.15 -5.33 -7.63
C ASP A 121 -7.92 -4.54 -8.05
N LEU A 122 -7.34 -3.78 -7.14
CA LEU A 122 -6.12 -3.01 -7.40
C LEU A 122 -4.97 -3.94 -7.81
N ILE A 123 -4.77 -5.03 -7.07
CA ILE A 123 -3.70 -5.99 -7.35
C ILE A 123 -3.88 -6.59 -8.74
N ARG A 124 -5.09 -7.02 -9.07
CA ARG A 124 -5.37 -7.64 -10.36
C ARG A 124 -5.20 -6.66 -11.50
N TRP A 125 -5.69 -5.44 -11.32
CA TRP A 125 -5.49 -4.39 -12.31
C TRP A 125 -4.01 -4.12 -12.54
N ALA A 126 -3.24 -3.99 -11.48
CA ALA A 126 -1.80 -3.73 -11.58
C ALA A 126 -1.08 -4.89 -12.27
N ALA A 127 -1.40 -6.13 -11.92
CA ALA A 127 -0.78 -7.31 -12.53
C ALA A 127 -1.01 -7.36 -14.04
N ASP A 128 -2.19 -6.92 -14.50
CA ASP A 128 -2.53 -6.90 -15.92
C ASP A 128 -1.89 -5.72 -16.67
N ASN A 129 -1.37 -4.74 -15.97
CA ASN A 129 -0.86 -3.48 -16.55
C ASN A 129 0.64 -3.24 -16.31
N LEU A 130 1.34 -4.25 -15.85
CA LEU A 130 2.80 -4.15 -15.66
C LEU A 130 3.58 -4.48 -16.91
#